data_4b7ccfa03e6f20a9c7c0097f330d4de0
#
_entry.id   4b7ccfa03e6f20a9c7c0097f330d4de0
#
_cell.length_a   1.000
_cell.length_b   1.000
_cell.length_c   1.000
_cell.angle_alpha   90.00
_cell.angle_beta   90.00
_cell.angle_gamma   90.00
#
_symmetry.space_group_name_H-M   'P 1'
#
loop_
_entity.id
_entity.type
_entity.pdbx_description
1 polymer ?
#
loop_
_entity_poly.entity_id
_entity_poly.type
_entity_poly.pdbx_seq_one_letter_code
_entity_poly.pdbx_strand_id
1 'polypeptide(L)'
;MELYSVSALFPHQVTTVTYLTDPRHPHKLLWDEQRVGKTAPSIIASGERGFNRVLVVTPVAGVGVWKKNWAEWDRWGRTPTIIPWSLLSRDGPVLAKALAGRYDLVIFDEGHYAKNFSSARTKRAYGILRGRMIDQTKALAARALHVWHLTGTPMPHDPGDAFSVLATLFPHVLQPDPRQGFPDVTTFEKFQARYCVTALRLINGRQVRVVLRGQNTDELRRRLKGLYLRRRQSDVGIRPAFWDLLPVELSGHDRARLEAAIQQDAIDRALKRGPLSLVGMAELEAMLAPVRRITGAFKAKAVIDDAADFLTNTPNEKLVVAYWHKEVGDALKQGLWKFNPVLVDGSVTGTMRTLTVGFLAQIAACGEAIDLSAASEMWFAESTFTPSQMAQMGARITNLNQKRQCLVRVAALSDSIDEMVQSRLLDLSRSIAHTLGENYHENFARNRL
;
A
#
# COMPACT_ATOMS: atom_id res chain seq x y z
N MET A 1 -4.43 38.14 -3.81
CA MET A 1 -3.99 36.79 -3.33
C MET A 1 -5.08 36.31 -2.40
N GLU A 2 -6.08 35.63 -2.97
CA GLU A 2 -7.25 35.15 -2.21
C GLU A 2 -6.80 34.07 -1.25
N LEU A 3 -7.08 34.31 0.03
CA LEU A 3 -6.87 33.38 1.13
C LEU A 3 -7.80 32.16 0.90
N TYR A 4 -7.26 31.05 0.42
CA TYR A 4 -7.97 29.79 0.46
C TYR A 4 -8.34 29.52 1.91
N SER A 5 -9.61 29.69 2.21
CA SER A 5 -10.15 29.46 3.55
C SER A 5 -10.18 27.97 3.86
N VAL A 6 -10.27 27.57 5.12
CA VAL A 6 -10.58 26.18 5.54
C VAL A 6 -11.81 25.65 4.78
N SER A 7 -12.63 26.55 4.23
CA SER A 7 -13.72 26.30 3.30
C SER A 7 -13.34 25.60 1.98
N ALA A 8 -12.05 25.55 1.61
CA ALA A 8 -11.58 24.78 0.45
C ALA A 8 -11.33 23.30 0.76
N LEU A 9 -11.30 22.90 2.03
CA LEU A 9 -11.21 21.50 2.44
C LEU A 9 -12.59 20.82 2.38
N PHE A 10 -12.59 19.56 2.02
CA PHE A 10 -13.80 18.75 2.17
C PHE A 10 -14.17 18.58 3.65
N PRO A 11 -15.46 18.37 4.00
CA PRO A 11 -15.91 18.24 5.39
C PRO A 11 -15.12 17.20 6.20
N HIS A 12 -14.79 16.07 5.60
CA HIS A 12 -13.99 15.04 6.25
C HIS A 12 -12.54 15.47 6.48
N GLN A 13 -11.98 16.33 5.63
CA GLN A 13 -10.64 16.88 5.81
C GLN A 13 -10.59 17.92 6.95
N VAL A 14 -11.67 18.69 7.16
CA VAL A 14 -11.83 19.56 8.32
C VAL A 14 -11.80 18.72 9.61
N THR A 15 -12.53 17.60 9.64
CA THR A 15 -12.46 16.65 10.76
C THR A 15 -11.04 16.11 10.98
N THR A 16 -10.27 15.88 9.90
CA THR A 16 -8.86 15.48 10.02
C THR A 16 -8.01 16.57 10.67
N VAL A 17 -8.21 17.84 10.30
CA VAL A 17 -7.52 18.96 10.96
C VAL A 17 -7.83 18.97 12.44
N THR A 18 -9.11 18.89 12.82
CA THR A 18 -9.55 18.82 14.23
C THR A 18 -8.88 17.66 14.99
N TYR A 19 -8.80 16.47 14.39
CA TYR A 19 -8.13 15.32 14.99
C TYR A 19 -6.62 15.55 15.18
N LEU A 20 -5.95 16.12 14.18
CA LEU A 20 -4.50 16.35 14.22
C LEU A 20 -4.12 17.51 15.17
N THR A 21 -5.00 18.50 15.33
CA THR A 21 -4.78 19.63 16.24
C THR A 21 -5.13 19.33 17.69
N ASP A 22 -5.85 18.25 17.97
CA ASP A 22 -6.21 17.84 19.32
C ASP A 22 -4.98 17.63 20.20
N PRO A 23 -4.80 18.38 21.30
CA PRO A 23 -3.61 18.33 22.13
C PRO A 23 -3.50 17.10 23.05
N ARG A 24 -4.57 16.32 23.21
CA ARG A 24 -4.63 15.17 24.13
C ARG A 24 -3.55 14.14 23.89
N HIS A 25 -3.15 13.94 22.63
CA HIS A 25 -2.10 13.01 22.26
C HIS A 25 -1.07 13.70 21.38
N PRO A 26 0.21 13.70 21.75
CA PRO A 26 1.27 14.32 20.94
C PRO A 26 1.50 13.61 19.61
N HIS A 27 1.24 12.30 19.59
CA HIS A 27 1.38 11.48 18.39
C HIS A 27 0.01 11.17 17.78
N LYS A 28 -0.05 11.03 16.46
CA LYS A 28 -1.30 10.76 15.73
C LYS A 28 -1.13 9.62 14.74
N LEU A 29 -2.16 8.79 14.62
CA LEU A 29 -2.30 7.75 13.61
C LEU A 29 -3.42 8.14 12.65
N LEU A 30 -3.07 8.68 11.49
CA LEU A 30 -4.03 8.99 10.44
C LEU A 30 -4.02 7.85 9.41
N TRP A 31 -4.97 6.94 9.56
CA TRP A 31 -5.06 5.69 8.81
C TRP A 31 -6.18 5.71 7.76
N ASP A 32 -6.58 6.90 7.33
CA ASP A 32 -7.52 7.06 6.22
C ASP A 32 -7.04 6.31 4.97
N GLU A 33 -7.95 5.68 4.26
CA GLU A 33 -7.62 4.98 3.02
C GLU A 33 -6.91 5.88 1.99
N GLN A 34 -6.34 5.29 0.98
CA GLN A 34 -5.76 6.02 -0.14
C GLN A 34 -6.83 6.92 -0.77
N ARG A 35 -6.42 8.05 -1.32
CA ARG A 35 -7.28 9.04 -2.02
C ARG A 35 -8.26 9.80 -1.13
N VAL A 36 -8.40 9.50 0.15
CA VAL A 36 -9.21 10.29 1.11
C VAL A 36 -8.62 11.69 1.34
N GLY A 37 -7.35 11.92 0.97
CA GLY A 37 -6.76 13.28 0.99
C GLY A 37 -6.11 13.65 2.32
N LYS A 38 -5.13 12.85 2.77
CA LYS A 38 -4.40 13.06 4.03
C LYS A 38 -3.44 14.25 4.04
N THR A 39 -2.88 14.64 2.88
CA THR A 39 -1.74 15.58 2.79
C THR A 39 -2.13 17.02 3.15
N ALA A 40 -3.13 17.59 2.48
CA ALA A 40 -3.57 18.98 2.70
C ALA A 40 -3.97 19.25 4.18
N PRO A 41 -4.84 18.44 4.81
CA PRO A 41 -5.19 18.67 6.22
C PRO A 41 -4.00 18.51 7.17
N SER A 42 -3.01 17.66 6.85
CA SER A 42 -1.79 17.54 7.66
C SER A 42 -0.94 18.81 7.59
N ILE A 43 -0.82 19.45 6.43
CA ILE A 43 -0.09 20.72 6.27
C ILE A 43 -0.79 21.82 7.07
N ILE A 44 -2.11 21.96 6.90
CA ILE A 44 -2.90 22.97 7.60
C ILE A 44 -2.82 22.76 9.12
N ALA A 45 -3.10 21.56 9.60
CA ALA A 45 -3.06 21.25 11.03
C ALA A 45 -1.68 21.51 11.65
N SER A 46 -0.60 21.23 10.91
CA SER A 46 0.76 21.52 11.38
C SER A 46 1.01 23.03 11.55
N GLY A 47 0.41 23.85 10.70
CA GLY A 47 0.49 25.32 10.83
C GLY A 47 -0.38 25.86 11.97
N GLU A 48 -1.61 25.37 12.11
CA GLU A 48 -2.50 25.74 13.22
C GLU A 48 -1.90 25.38 14.60
N ARG A 49 -1.09 24.31 14.65
CA ARG A 49 -0.32 23.92 15.85
C ARG A 49 0.93 24.76 16.06
N GLY A 50 1.28 25.68 15.15
CA GLY A 50 2.49 26.51 15.23
C GLY A 50 3.78 25.72 15.02
N PHE A 51 3.75 24.57 14.35
CA PHE A 51 4.94 23.78 14.08
C PHE A 51 5.76 24.39 12.94
N ASN A 52 6.89 24.98 13.25
CA ASN A 52 7.75 25.67 12.28
C ASN A 52 8.77 24.72 11.63
N ARG A 53 9.32 23.79 12.40
CA ARG A 53 10.33 22.83 11.92
C ARG A 53 9.67 21.48 11.70
N VAL A 54 9.27 21.20 10.46
CA VAL A 54 8.60 19.98 10.08
C VAL A 54 9.51 19.12 9.20
N LEU A 55 9.65 17.84 9.57
CA LEU A 55 10.28 16.80 8.75
C LEU A 55 9.19 15.90 8.17
N VAL A 56 9.20 15.69 6.87
CA VAL A 56 8.34 14.71 6.18
C VAL A 56 9.22 13.60 5.63
N VAL A 57 8.90 12.36 5.98
CA VAL A 57 9.48 11.16 5.39
C VAL A 57 8.39 10.51 4.53
N THR A 58 8.65 10.38 3.24
CA THR A 58 7.66 9.96 2.24
C THR A 58 8.30 9.01 1.21
N PRO A 59 7.53 8.25 0.42
CA PRO A 59 8.08 7.57 -0.75
C PRO A 59 8.80 8.52 -1.72
N VAL A 60 9.70 7.98 -2.54
CA VAL A 60 10.44 8.80 -3.52
C VAL A 60 9.49 9.62 -4.39
N ALA A 61 8.45 8.99 -4.92
CA ALA A 61 7.42 9.64 -5.74
C ALA A 61 6.61 10.70 -4.96
N GLY A 62 6.49 10.54 -3.63
CA GLY A 62 5.79 11.48 -2.75
C GLY A 62 6.53 12.81 -2.53
N VAL A 63 7.85 12.85 -2.73
CA VAL A 63 8.65 14.07 -2.47
C VAL A 63 8.14 15.26 -3.28
N GLY A 64 7.91 15.09 -4.58
CA GLY A 64 7.38 16.13 -5.44
C GLY A 64 5.95 16.52 -5.07
N VAL A 65 5.13 15.55 -4.70
CA VAL A 65 3.74 15.77 -4.27
C VAL A 65 3.68 16.58 -2.98
N TRP A 66 4.49 16.25 -1.97
CA TRP A 66 4.56 17.01 -0.73
C TRP A 66 5.06 18.43 -0.95
N LYS A 67 6.09 18.65 -1.79
CA LYS A 67 6.57 19.99 -2.15
C LYS A 67 5.47 20.83 -2.79
N LYS A 68 4.75 20.26 -3.78
CA LYS A 68 3.65 20.96 -4.46
C LYS A 68 2.52 21.30 -3.50
N ASN A 69 2.05 20.32 -2.73
CA ASN A 69 0.98 20.55 -1.75
C ASN A 69 1.41 21.52 -0.65
N TRP A 70 2.68 21.50 -0.22
CA TRP A 70 3.15 22.44 0.76
C TRP A 70 3.09 23.88 0.25
N ALA A 71 3.53 24.13 -0.99
CA ALA A 71 3.43 25.43 -1.63
C ALA A 71 1.98 25.90 -1.82
N GLU A 72 1.05 24.96 -2.00
CA GLU A 72 -0.37 25.27 -2.21
C GLU A 72 -1.12 25.53 -0.89
N TRP A 73 -0.83 24.76 0.17
CA TRP A 73 -1.64 24.73 1.40
C TRP A 73 -0.96 25.41 2.61
N ASP A 74 0.34 25.68 2.56
CA ASP A 74 1.01 26.38 3.67
C ASP A 74 0.75 27.88 3.61
N ARG A 75 0.18 28.42 4.67
CA ARG A 75 -0.14 29.86 4.81
C ARG A 75 0.83 30.62 5.70
N TRP A 76 1.75 29.89 6.31
CA TRP A 76 2.67 30.45 7.32
C TRP A 76 4.07 30.69 6.78
N GLY A 77 4.29 30.48 5.47
CA GLY A 77 5.58 30.69 4.80
C GLY A 77 6.68 29.72 5.25
N ARG A 78 6.29 28.51 5.70
CA ARG A 78 7.21 27.51 6.23
C ARG A 78 7.81 26.67 5.10
N THR A 79 9.04 26.21 5.34
CA THR A 79 9.70 25.27 4.41
C THR A 79 9.99 23.96 5.14
N PRO A 80 9.36 22.86 4.77
CA PRO A 80 9.60 21.56 5.40
C PRO A 80 10.90 20.94 4.93
N THR A 81 11.50 20.10 5.77
CA THR A 81 12.49 19.14 5.31
C THR A 81 11.77 17.91 4.80
N ILE A 82 11.97 17.53 3.55
CA ILE A 82 11.32 16.35 2.96
C ILE A 82 12.40 15.35 2.50
N ILE A 83 12.35 14.13 3.01
CA ILE A 83 13.29 13.07 2.66
C ILE A 83 12.56 11.78 2.27
N PRO A 84 13.08 11.03 1.29
CA PRO A 84 12.46 9.76 0.91
C PRO A 84 12.84 8.62 1.88
N TRP A 85 11.91 7.66 2.05
CA TRP A 85 12.10 6.44 2.84
C TRP A 85 13.35 5.64 2.46
N SER A 86 13.76 5.68 1.20
CA SER A 86 14.95 4.96 0.70
C SER A 86 16.24 5.39 1.42
N LEU A 87 16.33 6.64 1.86
CA LEU A 87 17.49 7.13 2.60
C LEU A 87 17.62 6.53 4.00
N LEU A 88 16.53 6.05 4.58
CA LEU A 88 16.55 5.40 5.89
C LEU A 88 17.13 3.95 5.84
N SER A 89 17.39 3.42 4.65
CA SER A 89 17.95 2.07 4.50
C SER A 89 19.48 2.03 4.57
N ARG A 90 20.16 3.16 4.42
CA ARG A 90 21.63 3.30 4.39
C ARG A 90 22.08 4.60 5.04
N ASP A 91 23.33 4.64 5.51
CA ASP A 91 23.91 5.87 6.01
C ASP A 91 24.24 6.84 4.87
N GLY A 92 24.19 8.13 5.17
CA GLY A 92 24.47 9.17 4.19
C GLY A 92 24.28 10.57 4.78
N PRO A 93 24.81 11.61 4.10
CA PRO A 93 24.84 12.97 4.65
C PRO A 93 23.44 13.55 4.89
N VAL A 94 22.46 13.23 4.03
CA VAL A 94 21.08 13.73 4.19
C VAL A 94 20.42 13.12 5.43
N LEU A 95 20.58 11.82 5.66
CA LEU A 95 20.08 11.16 6.86
C LEU A 95 20.79 11.66 8.11
N ALA A 96 22.11 11.82 8.06
CA ALA A 96 22.89 12.36 9.18
C ALA A 96 22.41 13.77 9.56
N LYS A 97 22.18 14.64 8.57
CA LYS A 97 21.61 15.98 8.79
C LYS A 97 20.21 15.91 9.41
N ALA A 98 19.35 15.01 8.92
CA ALA A 98 18.01 14.84 9.47
C ALA A 98 18.05 14.34 10.93
N LEU A 99 18.94 13.41 11.26
CA LEU A 99 19.13 12.89 12.63
C LEU A 99 19.78 13.89 13.59
N ALA A 100 20.59 14.82 13.09
CA ALA A 100 21.15 15.92 13.89
C ALA A 100 20.12 17.03 14.15
N GLY A 101 19.08 17.13 13.32
CA GLY A 101 18.02 18.12 13.43
C GLY A 101 17.16 17.96 14.67
N ARG A 102 16.43 19.03 15.02
CA ARG A 102 15.34 19.04 16.00
C ARG A 102 14.10 19.56 15.30
N TYR A 103 12.99 18.88 15.45
CA TYR A 103 11.74 19.18 14.76
C TYR A 103 10.61 19.37 15.77
N ASP A 104 9.65 20.21 15.42
CA ASP A 104 8.41 20.31 16.18
C ASP A 104 7.52 19.12 15.82
N LEU A 105 7.58 18.67 14.54
CA LEU A 105 6.80 17.58 14.00
C LEU A 105 7.63 16.72 13.03
N VAL A 106 7.50 15.41 13.16
CA VAL A 106 7.87 14.43 12.12
C VAL A 106 6.61 13.78 11.56
N ILE A 107 6.45 13.82 10.25
CA ILE A 107 5.38 13.14 9.50
C ILE A 107 5.99 11.94 8.79
N PHE A 108 5.52 10.75 9.11
CA PHE A 108 5.80 9.52 8.37
C PHE A 108 4.65 9.23 7.41
N ASP A 109 4.79 9.72 6.18
CA ASP A 109 3.82 9.44 5.10
C ASP A 109 4.09 8.05 4.52
N GLU A 110 3.03 7.29 4.28
CA GLU A 110 3.08 5.85 4.02
C GLU A 110 3.94 5.12 5.07
N GLY A 111 3.66 5.41 6.33
CA GLY A 111 4.45 4.95 7.48
C GLY A 111 4.59 3.43 7.60
N HIS A 112 3.77 2.65 6.88
CA HIS A 112 3.90 1.20 6.75
C HIS A 112 5.24 0.76 6.12
N TYR A 113 6.01 1.67 5.52
CA TYR A 113 7.39 1.40 5.10
C TYR A 113 8.33 1.02 6.26
N ALA A 114 7.98 1.38 7.48
CA ALA A 114 8.70 1.00 8.70
C ALA A 114 8.01 -0.10 9.51
N LYS A 115 7.20 -0.96 8.88
CA LYS A 115 6.51 -2.09 9.53
C LYS A 115 7.44 -3.20 10.00
N ASN A 116 8.49 -3.49 9.22
CA ASN A 116 9.42 -4.58 9.54
C ASN A 116 10.35 -4.16 10.68
N PHE A 117 10.06 -4.68 11.88
CA PHE A 117 10.79 -4.38 13.12
C PHE A 117 12.29 -4.73 13.08
N SER A 118 12.73 -5.57 12.15
CA SER A 118 14.14 -5.95 12.00
C SER A 118 14.91 -5.10 10.99
N SER A 119 14.23 -4.24 10.23
CA SER A 119 14.85 -3.48 9.15
C SER A 119 15.63 -2.26 9.66
N ALA A 120 16.70 -1.89 8.94
CA ALA A 120 17.45 -0.66 9.19
C ALA A 120 16.57 0.59 9.11
N ARG A 121 15.57 0.58 8.23
CA ARG A 121 14.59 1.64 8.06
C ARG A 121 13.77 1.87 9.33
N THR A 122 13.21 0.81 9.92
CA THR A 122 12.45 0.87 11.16
C THR A 122 13.30 1.36 12.32
N LYS A 123 14.56 0.89 12.41
CA LYS A 123 15.53 1.37 13.38
C LYS A 123 15.70 2.89 13.32
N ARG A 124 15.89 3.43 12.11
CA ARG A 124 16.13 4.88 11.92
C ARG A 124 14.86 5.71 12.02
N ALA A 125 13.70 5.13 11.74
CA ALA A 125 12.42 5.80 11.93
C ALA A 125 12.01 5.85 13.40
N TYR A 126 12.00 4.68 14.08
CA TYR A 126 11.36 4.50 15.39
C TYR A 126 12.32 4.10 16.53
N GLY A 127 13.58 3.79 16.26
CA GLY A 127 14.50 3.30 17.29
C GLY A 127 14.26 1.86 17.70
N ILE A 128 13.51 1.08 16.92
CA ILE A 128 13.25 -0.34 17.17
C ILE A 128 14.07 -1.19 16.21
N LEU A 129 14.75 -2.19 16.76
CA LEU A 129 15.42 -3.24 16.00
C LEU A 129 15.18 -4.61 16.66
N ARG A 130 14.73 -5.57 15.86
CA ARG A 130 14.43 -6.93 16.32
C ARG A 130 13.46 -6.96 17.52
N GLY A 131 12.41 -6.10 17.46
CA GLY A 131 11.39 -6.02 18.49
C GLY A 131 11.83 -5.40 19.82
N ARG A 132 13.01 -4.80 19.89
CA ARG A 132 13.54 -4.14 21.08
C ARG A 132 13.75 -2.66 20.82
N MET A 133 13.42 -1.83 21.81
CA MET A 133 13.85 -0.43 21.80
C MET A 133 15.35 -0.36 21.91
N ILE A 134 15.97 0.35 20.99
CA ILE A 134 17.41 0.61 20.98
C ILE A 134 17.65 2.11 21.15
N ASP A 135 18.88 2.55 21.00
CA ASP A 135 19.25 3.96 21.11
C ASP A 135 18.34 4.87 20.27
N GLN A 136 17.32 5.42 20.93
CA GLN A 136 16.35 6.32 20.30
C GLN A 136 16.98 7.62 19.80
N THR A 137 18.17 8.00 20.32
CA THR A 137 18.86 9.21 19.86
C THR A 137 19.23 9.14 18.38
N LYS A 138 19.23 7.94 17.81
CA LYS A 138 19.46 7.68 16.37
C LYS A 138 18.17 7.45 15.57
N ALA A 139 17.02 7.74 16.15
CA ALA A 139 15.72 7.61 15.49
C ALA A 139 15.08 8.96 15.20
N LEU A 140 14.46 9.10 14.03
CA LEU A 140 13.79 10.34 13.64
C LEU A 140 12.61 10.68 14.55
N ALA A 141 11.86 9.67 15.00
CA ALA A 141 10.76 9.86 15.94
C ALA A 141 11.18 10.56 17.23
N ALA A 142 12.41 10.28 17.72
CA ALA A 142 12.96 10.92 18.91
C ALA A 142 13.51 12.34 18.67
N ARG A 143 13.46 12.83 17.42
CA ARG A 143 13.91 14.18 17.05
C ARG A 143 12.79 15.21 17.07
N ALA A 144 11.55 14.79 17.39
CA ALA A 144 10.38 15.67 17.46
C ALA A 144 9.55 15.39 18.70
N LEU A 145 8.85 16.41 19.16
CA LEU A 145 7.83 16.28 20.22
C LEU A 145 6.55 15.63 19.69
N HIS A 146 6.27 15.81 18.41
CA HIS A 146 5.08 15.31 17.76
C HIS A 146 5.46 14.41 16.58
N VAL A 147 4.79 13.26 16.46
CA VAL A 147 4.98 12.33 15.35
C VAL A 147 3.61 11.96 14.81
N TRP A 148 3.41 12.19 13.50
CA TRP A 148 2.20 11.77 12.79
C TRP A 148 2.54 10.64 11.83
N HIS A 149 1.84 9.54 11.98
CA HIS A 149 1.96 8.34 11.13
C HIS A 149 0.77 8.26 10.19
N LEU A 150 1.00 8.53 8.91
CA LEU A 150 0.00 8.55 7.87
C LEU A 150 0.13 7.31 7.00
N THR A 151 -0.94 6.54 6.83
CA THR A 151 -0.97 5.42 5.89
C THR A 151 -2.39 4.96 5.62
N GLY A 152 -2.68 4.54 4.40
CA GLY A 152 -3.94 3.86 4.06
C GLY A 152 -3.92 2.36 4.37
N THR A 153 -2.74 1.80 4.63
CA THR A 153 -2.52 0.36 4.87
C THR A 153 -1.66 0.14 6.10
N PRO A 154 -2.20 0.35 7.32
CA PRO A 154 -1.42 0.26 8.56
C PRO A 154 -0.85 -1.13 8.83
N MET A 155 -1.53 -2.17 8.38
CA MET A 155 -1.17 -3.58 8.54
C MET A 155 -1.24 -4.29 7.17
N PRO A 156 -0.25 -4.04 6.27
CA PRO A 156 -0.34 -4.52 4.89
C PRO A 156 -0.25 -6.04 4.72
N HIS A 157 0.30 -6.78 5.68
CA HIS A 157 0.40 -8.24 5.62
C HIS A 157 -0.35 -8.93 6.76
N ASP A 158 -0.14 -8.47 7.99
CA ASP A 158 -0.71 -9.05 9.18
C ASP A 158 -0.69 -8.06 10.36
N PRO A 159 -1.36 -8.37 11.48
CA PRO A 159 -1.37 -7.49 12.66
C PRO A 159 0.01 -7.13 13.22
N GLY A 160 1.02 -7.98 13.03
CA GLY A 160 2.40 -7.74 13.49
C GLY A 160 3.02 -6.48 12.88
N ASP A 161 2.57 -6.07 11.70
CA ASP A 161 3.04 -4.87 11.02
C ASP A 161 2.81 -3.57 11.83
N ALA A 162 1.81 -3.54 12.72
CA ALA A 162 1.54 -2.39 13.58
C ALA A 162 2.46 -2.30 14.80
N PHE A 163 3.20 -3.36 15.16
CA PHE A 163 3.97 -3.39 16.39
C PHE A 163 4.96 -2.23 16.51
N SER A 164 5.74 -1.97 15.46
CA SER A 164 6.81 -0.95 15.50
C SER A 164 6.28 0.45 15.82
N VAL A 165 5.20 0.86 15.19
CA VAL A 165 4.60 2.18 15.41
C VAL A 165 3.95 2.25 16.80
N LEU A 166 3.27 1.19 17.25
CA LEU A 166 2.63 1.15 18.56
C LEU A 166 3.67 1.14 19.69
N ALA A 167 4.71 0.32 19.60
CA ALA A 167 5.76 0.24 20.61
C ALA A 167 6.53 1.56 20.76
N THR A 168 6.60 2.37 19.72
CA THR A 168 7.30 3.66 19.77
C THR A 168 6.39 4.80 20.20
N LEU A 169 5.21 4.93 19.58
CA LEU A 169 4.36 6.11 19.76
C LEU A 169 3.30 5.92 20.85
N PHE A 170 2.89 4.69 21.09
CA PHE A 170 1.82 4.34 22.03
C PHE A 170 2.16 3.11 22.90
N PRO A 171 3.34 3.08 23.58
CA PRO A 171 3.79 1.90 24.33
C PRO A 171 2.81 1.46 25.42
N HIS A 172 2.01 2.37 25.95
CA HIS A 172 1.01 2.09 26.99
C HIS A 172 -0.06 1.09 26.52
N VAL A 173 -0.42 1.08 25.24
CA VAL A 173 -1.45 0.13 24.74
C VAL A 173 -0.95 -1.30 24.64
N LEU A 174 0.36 -1.51 24.71
CA LEU A 174 0.96 -2.84 24.72
C LEU A 174 1.10 -3.42 26.14
N GLN A 175 0.92 -2.59 27.15
CA GLN A 175 0.96 -3.01 28.55
C GLN A 175 -0.25 -3.89 28.90
N PRO A 176 -0.12 -4.76 29.93
CA PRO A 176 -1.28 -5.49 30.42
C PRO A 176 -2.30 -4.54 31.04
N ASP A 177 -3.57 -4.82 30.82
CA ASP A 177 -4.69 -4.16 31.50
C ASP A 177 -5.68 -5.23 32.00
N PRO A 178 -5.57 -5.65 33.25
CA PRO A 178 -6.44 -6.68 33.81
C PRO A 178 -7.94 -6.28 33.81
N ARG A 179 -8.27 -4.98 33.89
CA ARG A 179 -9.64 -4.50 33.90
C ARG A 179 -10.34 -4.72 32.54
N GLN A 180 -9.57 -4.68 31.46
CA GLN A 180 -10.04 -4.95 30.11
C GLN A 180 -9.74 -6.38 29.64
N GLY A 181 -9.06 -7.18 30.47
CA GLY A 181 -8.62 -8.53 30.10
C GLY A 181 -7.49 -8.53 29.08
N PHE A 182 -6.69 -7.45 29.01
CA PHE A 182 -5.59 -7.35 28.06
C PHE A 182 -4.31 -7.95 28.63
N PRO A 183 -3.71 -8.97 27.98
CA PRO A 183 -2.43 -9.52 28.38
C PRO A 183 -1.25 -8.59 28.03
N ASP A 184 -0.08 -8.86 28.61
CA ASP A 184 1.16 -8.21 28.23
C ASP A 184 1.59 -8.60 26.79
N VAL A 185 1.73 -7.60 25.92
CA VAL A 185 2.19 -7.74 24.54
C VAL A 185 3.30 -6.73 24.20
N THR A 186 4.11 -6.37 25.20
CA THR A 186 5.15 -5.33 25.09
C THR A 186 6.35 -5.73 24.24
N THR A 187 6.54 -7.01 23.94
CA THR A 187 7.59 -7.47 23.01
C THR A 187 6.96 -7.94 21.70
N PHE A 188 7.74 -7.90 20.62
CA PHE A 188 7.26 -8.36 19.31
C PHE A 188 6.82 -9.84 19.37
N GLU A 189 7.57 -10.68 20.05
CA GLU A 189 7.26 -12.10 20.19
C GLU A 189 5.90 -12.32 20.89
N LYS A 190 5.64 -11.60 21.99
CA LYS A 190 4.36 -11.66 22.71
C LYS A 190 3.23 -11.10 21.85
N PHE A 191 3.47 -9.98 21.17
CA PHE A 191 2.50 -9.35 20.26
C PHE A 191 2.15 -10.29 19.10
N GLN A 192 3.15 -10.85 18.44
CA GLN A 192 2.94 -11.79 17.34
C GLN A 192 2.24 -13.06 17.81
N ALA A 193 2.66 -13.65 18.93
CA ALA A 193 2.01 -14.84 19.51
C ALA A 193 0.54 -14.58 19.86
N ARG A 194 0.20 -13.37 20.29
CA ARG A 194 -1.19 -13.01 20.64
C ARG A 194 -2.06 -12.73 19.43
N TYR A 195 -1.53 -12.04 18.42
CA TYR A 195 -2.34 -11.50 17.31
C TYR A 195 -2.13 -12.17 15.96
N CYS A 196 -1.17 -13.10 15.87
CA CYS A 196 -0.88 -13.82 14.64
C CYS A 196 -0.86 -15.32 14.84
N VAL A 197 -1.51 -16.06 13.95
CA VAL A 197 -1.29 -17.52 13.83
C VAL A 197 -0.04 -17.72 13.00
N THR A 198 0.95 -18.41 13.57
CA THR A 198 2.25 -18.62 12.92
C THR A 198 2.56 -20.11 12.75
N ALA A 199 3.32 -20.45 11.72
CA ALA A 199 3.89 -21.78 11.53
C ALA A 199 5.39 -21.69 11.26
N LEU A 200 6.13 -22.73 11.65
CA LEU A 200 7.53 -22.90 11.23
C LEU A 200 7.55 -23.56 9.86
N ARG A 201 8.30 -22.96 8.94
CA ARG A 201 8.49 -23.47 7.58
C ARG A 201 9.98 -23.56 7.26
N LEU A 202 10.34 -24.56 6.46
CA LEU A 202 11.69 -24.69 5.95
C LEU A 202 11.78 -23.95 4.60
N ILE A 203 12.45 -22.79 4.58
CA ILE A 203 12.66 -21.97 3.39
C ILE A 203 14.17 -21.93 3.13
N ASN A 204 14.59 -22.37 1.95
CA ASN A 204 16.01 -22.43 1.56
C ASN A 204 16.91 -23.09 2.63
N GLY A 205 16.45 -24.20 3.24
CA GLY A 205 17.20 -24.94 4.25
C GLY A 205 17.17 -24.31 5.66
N ARG A 206 16.47 -23.18 5.86
CA ARG A 206 16.36 -22.50 7.16
C ARG A 206 14.93 -22.57 7.69
N GLN A 207 14.78 -22.82 8.97
CA GLN A 207 13.48 -22.70 9.63
C GLN A 207 13.11 -21.22 9.77
N VAL A 208 12.01 -20.82 9.15
CA VAL A 208 11.47 -19.46 9.20
C VAL A 208 10.06 -19.51 9.79
N ARG A 209 9.76 -18.63 10.72
CA ARG A 209 8.41 -18.44 11.24
C ARG A 209 7.64 -17.56 10.27
N VAL A 210 6.56 -18.09 9.72
CA VAL A 210 5.66 -17.37 8.79
C VAL A 210 4.32 -17.12 9.46
N VAL A 211 3.71 -15.97 9.20
CA VAL A 211 2.36 -15.65 9.66
C VAL A 211 1.37 -16.19 8.63
N LEU A 212 0.40 -16.97 9.12
CA LEU A 212 -0.65 -17.56 8.30
C LEU A 212 -1.90 -16.67 8.23
N ARG A 213 -2.27 -16.08 9.37
CA ARG A 213 -3.44 -15.19 9.50
C ARG A 213 -3.39 -14.40 10.80
N GLY A 214 -4.23 -13.35 10.90
CA GLY A 214 -4.51 -12.68 12.17
C GLY A 214 -5.39 -13.52 13.11
N GLN A 215 -5.25 -13.27 14.41
CA GLN A 215 -6.12 -13.80 15.46
C GLN A 215 -6.33 -12.75 16.55
N ASN A 216 -7.33 -12.94 17.41
CA ASN A 216 -7.70 -12.00 18.49
C ASN A 216 -7.84 -10.53 18.00
N THR A 217 -8.30 -10.36 16.77
CA THR A 217 -8.36 -9.06 16.09
C THR A 217 -9.32 -8.09 16.76
N ASP A 218 -10.39 -8.59 17.42
CA ASP A 218 -11.32 -7.77 18.19
C ASP A 218 -10.68 -7.20 19.45
N GLU A 219 -9.80 -7.97 20.10
CA GLU A 219 -9.03 -7.45 21.23
C GLU A 219 -8.07 -6.35 20.75
N LEU A 220 -7.35 -6.57 19.66
CA LEU A 220 -6.46 -5.56 19.10
C LEU A 220 -7.23 -4.30 18.73
N ARG A 221 -8.41 -4.42 18.12
CA ARG A 221 -9.28 -3.28 17.79
C ARG A 221 -9.69 -2.50 19.06
N ARG A 222 -10.05 -3.20 20.13
CA ARG A 222 -10.36 -2.55 21.41
C ARG A 222 -9.17 -1.80 22.00
N ARG A 223 -7.97 -2.37 21.95
CA ARG A 223 -6.73 -1.72 22.40
C ARG A 223 -6.44 -0.43 21.64
N LEU A 224 -6.71 -0.42 20.35
CA LEU A 224 -6.46 0.71 19.46
C LEU A 224 -7.58 1.74 19.43
N LYS A 225 -8.70 1.51 20.14
CA LYS A 225 -9.86 2.40 20.14
C LYS A 225 -9.47 3.81 20.58
N GLY A 226 -9.78 4.79 19.72
CA GLY A 226 -9.52 6.22 19.98
C GLY A 226 -8.10 6.69 19.66
N LEU A 227 -7.20 5.80 19.25
CA LEU A 227 -5.82 6.18 18.90
C LEU A 227 -5.65 6.61 17.46
N TYR A 228 -6.49 6.16 16.55
CA TYR A 228 -6.39 6.45 15.13
C TYR A 228 -7.67 7.07 14.58
N LEU A 229 -7.51 7.85 13.53
CA LEU A 229 -8.59 8.26 12.65
C LEU A 229 -8.49 7.43 11.37
N ARG A 230 -9.58 6.74 11.02
CA ARG A 230 -9.69 5.95 9.81
C ARG A 230 -11.03 6.15 9.14
N ARG A 231 -10.99 6.44 7.86
CA ARG A 231 -12.16 6.50 6.98
C ARG A 231 -11.87 5.73 5.71
N ARG A 232 -12.88 5.07 5.19
CA ARG A 232 -12.85 4.42 3.89
C ARG A 232 -13.17 5.43 2.79
N GLN A 233 -12.84 5.10 1.55
CA GLN A 233 -13.24 5.87 0.38
C GLN A 233 -14.76 6.07 0.34
N SER A 234 -15.53 5.01 0.64
CA SER A 234 -17.00 5.06 0.70
C SER A 234 -17.53 6.03 1.75
N ASP A 235 -16.87 6.18 2.90
CA ASP A 235 -17.30 7.04 3.99
C ASP A 235 -17.22 8.53 3.63
N VAL A 236 -16.44 8.86 2.59
CA VAL A 236 -16.25 10.23 2.09
C VAL A 236 -16.84 10.47 0.70
N GLY A 237 -17.66 9.53 0.21
CA GLY A 237 -18.32 9.67 -1.09
C GLY A 237 -17.47 9.29 -2.30
N ILE A 238 -16.28 8.73 -2.11
CA ILE A 238 -15.50 8.14 -3.21
C ILE A 238 -16.11 6.77 -3.49
N ARG A 239 -16.55 6.56 -4.73
CA ARG A 239 -17.01 5.24 -5.16
C ARG A 239 -15.82 4.30 -5.29
N PRO A 240 -15.79 3.17 -4.57
CA PRO A 240 -14.73 2.18 -4.74
C PRO A 240 -14.79 1.61 -6.16
N ALA A 241 -13.62 1.20 -6.68
CA ALA A 241 -13.58 0.50 -7.94
C ALA A 241 -14.26 -0.87 -7.82
N PHE A 242 -14.97 -1.25 -8.87
CA PHE A 242 -15.45 -2.62 -9.02
C PHE A 242 -14.30 -3.49 -9.52
N TRP A 243 -14.13 -4.68 -8.92
CA TRP A 243 -13.05 -5.59 -9.28
C TRP A 243 -13.60 -6.84 -9.93
N ASP A 244 -13.03 -7.19 -11.09
CA ASP A 244 -13.43 -8.34 -11.87
C ASP A 244 -12.20 -9.11 -12.37
N LEU A 245 -12.38 -10.38 -12.70
CA LEU A 245 -11.36 -11.18 -13.37
C LEU A 245 -11.51 -11.00 -14.88
N LEU A 246 -10.37 -10.89 -15.56
CA LEU A 246 -10.29 -11.02 -17.02
C LEU A 246 -9.74 -12.41 -17.30
N PRO A 247 -10.60 -13.41 -17.57
CA PRO A 247 -10.15 -14.74 -17.85
C PRO A 247 -9.39 -14.75 -19.18
N VAL A 248 -8.19 -15.30 -19.17
CA VAL A 248 -7.35 -15.47 -20.36
C VAL A 248 -7.28 -16.93 -20.69
N GLU A 249 -7.84 -17.30 -21.83
CA GLU A 249 -7.73 -18.66 -22.35
C GLU A 249 -6.50 -18.77 -23.24
N LEU A 250 -5.71 -19.82 -23.01
CA LEU A 250 -4.58 -20.13 -23.86
C LEU A 250 -4.97 -21.11 -24.96
N SER A 251 -4.43 -20.92 -26.15
CA SER A 251 -4.47 -21.96 -27.18
C SER A 251 -3.85 -23.26 -26.66
N GLY A 252 -4.23 -24.40 -27.18
CA GLY A 252 -3.65 -25.71 -26.79
C GLY A 252 -2.12 -25.71 -26.94
N HIS A 253 -1.59 -25.03 -27.96
CA HIS A 253 -0.15 -24.91 -28.20
C HIS A 253 0.52 -24.03 -27.12
N ASP A 254 -0.05 -22.89 -26.75
CA ASP A 254 0.50 -22.00 -25.72
C ASP A 254 0.36 -22.62 -24.32
N ARG A 255 -0.70 -23.39 -24.09
CA ARG A 255 -0.87 -24.17 -22.84
C ARG A 255 0.24 -25.22 -22.71
N ALA A 256 0.54 -25.99 -23.74
CA ALA A 256 1.62 -26.96 -23.72
C ALA A 256 3.00 -26.30 -23.53
N ARG A 257 3.22 -25.13 -24.13
CA ARG A 257 4.45 -24.34 -23.92
C ARG A 257 4.55 -23.80 -22.48
N LEU A 258 3.44 -23.35 -21.92
CA LEU A 258 3.38 -22.88 -20.53
C LEU A 258 3.69 -24.04 -19.57
N GLU A 259 3.07 -25.19 -19.75
CA GLU A 259 3.29 -26.40 -18.94
C GLU A 259 4.74 -26.88 -19.01
N ALA A 260 5.34 -26.85 -20.21
CA ALA A 260 6.75 -27.18 -20.40
C ALA A 260 7.71 -26.17 -19.75
N ALA A 261 7.34 -24.88 -19.73
CA ALA A 261 8.15 -23.82 -19.15
C ALA A 261 8.03 -23.75 -17.62
N ILE A 262 6.87 -24.12 -17.09
CA ILE A 262 6.63 -24.24 -15.65
C ILE A 262 7.14 -25.62 -15.27
N GLN A 263 8.30 -25.69 -14.62
CA GLN A 263 8.78 -26.96 -14.05
C GLN A 263 7.70 -27.48 -13.08
N GLN A 264 6.92 -28.45 -13.52
CA GLN A 264 5.81 -29.06 -12.77
C GLN A 264 6.26 -29.48 -11.36
N ASP A 265 7.50 -29.93 -11.23
CA ASP A 265 8.14 -30.26 -9.95
C ASP A 265 8.19 -29.10 -8.93
N ALA A 266 8.24 -27.86 -9.37
CA ALA A 266 8.25 -26.71 -8.45
C ALA A 266 6.83 -26.44 -7.92
N ILE A 267 5.83 -26.59 -8.78
CA ILE A 267 4.42 -26.46 -8.43
C ILE A 267 3.98 -27.62 -7.55
N ASP A 268 4.32 -28.85 -7.92
CA ASP A 268 3.99 -30.05 -7.15
C ASP A 268 4.63 -30.05 -5.79
N ARG A 269 5.87 -29.56 -5.66
CA ARG A 269 6.52 -29.33 -4.36
C ARG A 269 5.82 -28.27 -3.55
N ALA A 270 5.29 -27.23 -4.20
CA ALA A 270 4.52 -26.19 -3.54
C ALA A 270 3.17 -26.71 -3.02
N LEU A 271 2.45 -27.47 -3.85
CA LEU A 271 1.16 -28.07 -3.52
C LEU A 271 1.26 -29.23 -2.50
N LYS A 272 2.33 -30.04 -2.58
CA LYS A 272 2.61 -31.12 -1.61
C LYS A 272 2.91 -30.64 -0.20
N ARG A 273 3.27 -29.37 -0.01
CA ARG A 273 3.52 -28.77 1.31
C ARG A 273 2.25 -28.40 2.09
N GLY A 274 1.08 -28.63 1.52
CA GLY A 274 -0.22 -28.41 2.13
C GLY A 274 -1.09 -27.42 1.34
N PRO A 275 -2.34 -27.20 1.75
CA PRO A 275 -3.24 -26.28 1.09
C PRO A 275 -2.60 -24.88 1.02
N LEU A 276 -2.72 -24.18 -0.09
CA LEU A 276 -2.24 -22.80 -0.25
C LEU A 276 -2.78 -21.86 0.83
N SER A 277 -3.91 -22.22 1.44
CA SER A 277 -4.47 -21.53 2.61
C SER A 277 -3.56 -21.49 3.84
N LEU A 278 -2.55 -22.37 3.93
CA LEU A 278 -1.58 -22.44 5.02
C LEU A 278 -0.21 -21.88 4.67
N VAL A 279 -0.03 -21.33 3.47
CA VAL A 279 1.24 -20.74 3.01
C VAL A 279 1.20 -19.23 3.26
N GLY A 280 2.25 -18.70 3.88
CA GLY A 280 2.39 -17.25 4.08
C GLY A 280 2.73 -16.52 2.77
N MET A 281 2.38 -15.22 2.69
CA MET A 281 2.58 -14.43 1.45
C MET A 281 4.03 -14.38 0.97
N ALA A 282 4.99 -14.20 1.87
CA ALA A 282 6.41 -14.14 1.50
C ALA A 282 6.92 -15.48 0.93
N GLU A 283 6.39 -16.59 1.44
CA GLU A 283 6.70 -17.93 0.95
C GLU A 283 6.05 -18.16 -0.41
N LEU A 284 4.79 -17.75 -0.57
CA LEU A 284 4.07 -17.82 -1.83
C LEU A 284 4.79 -16.98 -2.90
N GLU A 285 5.21 -15.77 -2.57
CA GLU A 285 5.96 -14.91 -3.47
C GLU A 285 7.29 -15.54 -3.92
N ALA A 286 8.07 -16.08 -2.97
CA ALA A 286 9.34 -16.72 -3.28
C ALA A 286 9.19 -17.95 -4.18
N MET A 287 8.10 -18.71 -4.01
CA MET A 287 7.82 -19.92 -4.80
C MET A 287 7.28 -19.61 -6.19
N LEU A 288 6.44 -18.59 -6.31
CA LEU A 288 5.69 -18.29 -7.52
C LEU A 288 6.27 -17.14 -8.36
N ALA A 289 7.29 -16.43 -7.86
CA ALA A 289 7.92 -15.35 -8.62
C ALA A 289 8.39 -15.77 -10.02
N PRO A 290 9.04 -16.94 -10.23
CA PRO A 290 9.40 -17.41 -11.56
C PRO A 290 8.15 -17.72 -12.41
N VAL A 291 7.13 -18.32 -11.82
CA VAL A 291 5.87 -18.66 -12.51
C VAL A 291 5.16 -17.38 -12.97
N ARG A 292 5.09 -16.35 -12.13
CA ARG A 292 4.50 -15.06 -12.48
C ARG A 292 5.13 -14.45 -13.74
N ARG A 293 6.46 -14.51 -13.85
CA ARG A 293 7.18 -13.97 -15.04
C ARG A 293 6.77 -14.71 -16.32
N ILE A 294 6.66 -16.03 -16.24
CA ILE A 294 6.26 -16.87 -17.37
C ILE A 294 4.80 -16.60 -17.73
N THR A 295 3.88 -16.68 -16.76
CA THR A 295 2.45 -16.45 -16.99
C THR A 295 2.17 -15.02 -17.46
N GLY A 296 2.93 -14.03 -16.98
CA GLY A 296 2.83 -12.65 -17.43
C GLY A 296 3.09 -12.48 -18.92
N ALA A 297 4.11 -13.15 -19.44
CA ALA A 297 4.41 -13.13 -20.88
C ALA A 297 3.29 -13.73 -21.73
N PHE A 298 2.67 -14.84 -21.28
CA PHE A 298 1.54 -15.44 -21.98
C PHE A 298 0.27 -14.58 -21.90
N LYS A 299 -0.01 -13.97 -20.75
CA LYS A 299 -1.15 -13.06 -20.59
C LYS A 299 -1.02 -11.80 -21.43
N ALA A 300 0.20 -11.30 -21.61
CA ALA A 300 0.45 -10.03 -22.30
C ALA A 300 -0.22 -9.97 -23.68
N LYS A 301 -0.17 -11.05 -24.47
CA LYS A 301 -0.77 -11.11 -25.80
C LYS A 301 -2.29 -10.91 -25.75
N ALA A 302 -2.99 -11.68 -24.90
CA ALA A 302 -4.44 -11.56 -24.76
C ALA A 302 -4.86 -10.17 -24.23
N VAL A 303 -4.12 -9.65 -23.25
CA VAL A 303 -4.38 -8.31 -22.73
C VAL A 303 -4.15 -7.23 -23.81
N ILE A 304 -3.18 -7.41 -24.72
CA ILE A 304 -2.97 -6.50 -25.86
C ILE A 304 -4.17 -6.54 -26.80
N ASP A 305 -4.63 -7.73 -27.18
CA ASP A 305 -5.74 -7.91 -28.10
C ASP A 305 -7.04 -7.29 -27.51
N ASP A 306 -7.37 -7.64 -26.26
CA ASP A 306 -8.53 -7.09 -25.56
C ASP A 306 -8.44 -5.55 -25.36
N ALA A 307 -7.25 -5.04 -25.03
CA ALA A 307 -7.03 -3.60 -24.84
C ALA A 307 -7.15 -2.84 -26.16
N ALA A 308 -6.65 -3.41 -27.26
CA ALA A 308 -6.78 -2.82 -28.58
C ALA A 308 -8.24 -2.76 -29.01
N ASP A 309 -9.00 -3.83 -28.78
CA ASP A 309 -10.44 -3.87 -29.05
C ASP A 309 -11.21 -2.85 -28.19
N PHE A 310 -10.90 -2.79 -26.88
CA PHE A 310 -11.51 -1.80 -25.99
C PHE A 310 -11.24 -0.38 -26.47
N LEU A 311 -9.98 -0.01 -26.73
CA LEU A 311 -9.60 1.34 -27.16
C LEU A 311 -10.15 1.71 -28.53
N THR A 312 -10.35 0.74 -29.41
CA THR A 312 -10.95 0.95 -30.74
C THR A 312 -12.46 1.22 -30.62
N ASN A 313 -13.15 0.46 -29.77
CA ASN A 313 -14.58 0.56 -29.59
C ASN A 313 -15.03 1.67 -28.64
N THR A 314 -14.11 2.18 -27.81
CA THR A 314 -14.38 3.26 -26.84
C THR A 314 -13.38 4.41 -26.96
N PRO A 315 -13.34 5.16 -28.06
CA PRO A 315 -12.27 6.13 -28.36
C PRO A 315 -12.19 7.30 -27.37
N ASN A 316 -13.25 7.56 -26.61
CA ASN A 316 -13.30 8.60 -25.57
C ASN A 316 -12.93 8.10 -24.17
N GLU A 317 -12.72 6.80 -24.01
CA GLU A 317 -12.33 6.20 -22.75
C GLU A 317 -10.79 6.11 -22.63
N LYS A 318 -10.32 6.14 -21.39
CA LYS A 318 -8.91 5.96 -21.09
C LYS A 318 -8.72 4.66 -20.34
N LEU A 319 -7.70 3.91 -20.75
CA LEU A 319 -7.33 2.63 -20.13
C LEU A 319 -5.97 2.73 -19.46
N VAL A 320 -5.86 2.22 -18.26
CA VAL A 320 -4.59 1.96 -17.58
C VAL A 320 -4.30 0.46 -17.65
N VAL A 321 -3.16 0.06 -18.23
CA VAL A 321 -2.70 -1.33 -18.15
C VAL A 321 -1.52 -1.40 -17.19
N ALA A 322 -1.72 -2.09 -16.07
CA ALA A 322 -0.73 -2.26 -15.03
C ALA A 322 0.09 -3.55 -15.25
N TYR A 323 1.40 -3.45 -15.07
CA TYR A 323 2.33 -4.57 -15.24
C TYR A 323 3.41 -4.59 -14.17
N TRP A 324 4.11 -5.71 -14.01
CA TRP A 324 5.18 -5.85 -13.04
C TRP A 324 6.56 -5.95 -13.70
N HIS A 325 6.75 -6.88 -14.63
CA HIS A 325 8.02 -7.10 -15.30
C HIS A 325 8.19 -6.19 -16.52
N LYS A 326 9.41 -5.70 -16.72
CA LYS A 326 9.73 -4.80 -17.86
C LYS A 326 9.41 -5.42 -19.20
N GLU A 327 9.72 -6.71 -19.38
CA GLU A 327 9.47 -7.43 -20.61
C GLU A 327 7.98 -7.43 -21.00
N VAL A 328 7.09 -7.54 -20.00
CA VAL A 328 5.64 -7.42 -20.22
C VAL A 328 5.27 -6.00 -20.60
N GLY A 329 5.86 -5.00 -19.93
CA GLY A 329 5.67 -3.58 -20.27
C GLY A 329 6.14 -3.25 -21.70
N ASP A 330 7.25 -3.78 -22.13
CA ASP A 330 7.80 -3.59 -23.48
C ASP A 330 6.89 -4.26 -24.54
N ALA A 331 6.37 -5.47 -24.26
CA ALA A 331 5.43 -6.14 -25.13
C ALA A 331 4.10 -5.36 -25.26
N LEU A 332 3.54 -4.88 -24.13
CA LEU A 332 2.35 -4.02 -24.11
C LEU A 332 2.58 -2.74 -24.92
N LYS A 333 3.71 -2.07 -24.75
CA LYS A 333 4.06 -0.85 -25.49
C LYS A 333 4.14 -1.11 -26.99
N GLN A 334 4.75 -2.21 -27.38
CA GLN A 334 4.88 -2.60 -28.78
C GLN A 334 3.51 -2.99 -29.37
N GLY A 335 2.71 -3.79 -28.66
CA GLY A 335 1.41 -4.25 -29.15
C GLY A 335 0.38 -3.14 -29.24
N LEU A 336 0.42 -2.16 -28.34
CA LEU A 336 -0.51 -1.02 -28.30
C LEU A 336 0.04 0.27 -28.94
N TRP A 337 1.11 0.19 -29.72
CA TRP A 337 1.82 1.36 -30.28
C TRP A 337 0.89 2.32 -31.07
N LYS A 338 -0.12 1.79 -31.76
CA LYS A 338 -1.10 2.57 -32.53
C LYS A 338 -1.89 3.56 -31.68
N PHE A 339 -2.05 3.27 -30.39
CA PHE A 339 -2.78 4.11 -29.43
C PHE A 339 -1.85 5.08 -28.69
N ASN A 340 -0.55 5.10 -29.03
CA ASN A 340 0.47 5.96 -28.42
C ASN A 340 0.40 6.00 -26.88
N PRO A 341 0.52 4.83 -26.20
CA PRO A 341 0.38 4.77 -24.75
C PRO A 341 1.54 5.49 -24.04
N VAL A 342 1.20 6.21 -22.95
CA VAL A 342 2.23 6.80 -22.09
C VAL A 342 2.75 5.75 -21.12
N LEU A 343 4.05 5.56 -21.13
CA LEU A 343 4.72 4.70 -20.15
C LEU A 343 4.87 5.46 -18.83
N VAL A 344 4.32 4.90 -17.76
CA VAL A 344 4.44 5.42 -16.40
C VAL A 344 5.30 4.43 -15.61
N ASP A 345 6.58 4.67 -15.61
CA ASP A 345 7.58 3.96 -14.81
C ASP A 345 8.23 4.93 -13.81
N GLY A 346 9.14 4.46 -12.99
CA GLY A 346 9.79 5.28 -11.97
C GLY A 346 10.57 6.51 -12.49
N SER A 347 10.65 6.72 -13.81
CA SER A 347 11.30 7.88 -14.45
C SER A 347 10.35 9.06 -14.61
N VAL A 348 9.04 8.85 -14.52
CA VAL A 348 8.01 9.88 -14.74
C VAL A 348 7.51 10.43 -13.41
N THR A 349 7.68 11.73 -13.20
CA THR A 349 7.19 12.44 -12.02
C THR A 349 6.16 13.49 -12.43
N GLY A 350 4.97 13.48 -11.80
CA GLY A 350 3.96 14.53 -11.98
C GLY A 350 2.54 14.02 -12.22
N THR A 351 1.60 14.97 -12.24
CA THR A 351 0.19 14.70 -12.56
C THR A 351 0.04 14.62 -14.07
N MET A 352 -0.18 13.41 -14.59
CA MET A 352 -0.44 13.25 -16.04
C MET A 352 -1.91 13.56 -16.35
N ARG A 353 -2.19 14.79 -16.73
CA ARG A 353 -3.45 15.21 -17.36
C ARG A 353 -3.30 15.22 -18.88
N THR A 354 -2.64 14.26 -19.48
CA THR A 354 -2.38 14.28 -20.92
C THR A 354 -3.54 13.69 -21.73
N LEU A 355 -3.65 14.18 -22.96
CA LEU A 355 -4.64 13.81 -23.99
C LEU A 355 -4.47 12.37 -24.53
N THR A 356 -3.72 11.51 -23.87
CA THR A 356 -3.46 10.14 -24.30
C THR A 356 -4.59 9.18 -23.96
N VAL A 357 -4.84 8.24 -24.84
CA VAL A 357 -5.93 7.26 -24.75
C VAL A 357 -5.57 6.09 -23.81
N GLY A 358 -4.27 5.84 -23.54
CA GLY A 358 -3.82 4.71 -22.72
C GLY A 358 -2.57 5.01 -21.89
N PHE A 359 -2.47 4.36 -20.74
CA PHE A 359 -1.32 4.42 -19.83
C PHE A 359 -0.82 3.01 -19.55
N LEU A 360 0.49 2.80 -19.68
CA LEU A 360 1.16 1.59 -19.24
C LEU A 360 1.87 1.87 -17.92
N ALA A 361 1.41 1.27 -16.84
CA ALA A 361 1.83 1.62 -15.49
C ALA A 361 2.54 0.46 -14.79
N GLN A 362 3.83 0.62 -14.49
CA GLN A 362 4.57 -0.36 -13.71
C GLN A 362 4.12 -0.31 -12.24
N ILE A 363 3.59 -1.42 -11.71
CA ILE A 363 2.99 -1.49 -10.37
C ILE A 363 3.99 -1.03 -9.29
N ALA A 364 5.23 -1.48 -9.38
CA ALA A 364 6.26 -1.13 -8.40
C ALA A 364 6.61 0.36 -8.38
N ALA A 365 6.48 1.04 -9.53
CA ALA A 365 6.81 2.46 -9.67
C ALA A 365 5.59 3.37 -9.47
N CYS A 366 4.40 2.90 -9.84
CA CYS A 366 3.17 3.69 -9.90
C CYS A 366 2.25 3.49 -8.70
N GLY A 367 2.56 2.55 -7.81
CA GLY A 367 1.75 2.28 -6.60
C GLY A 367 1.61 3.50 -5.69
N GLU A 368 2.41 4.56 -5.88
CA GLU A 368 2.46 5.73 -5.01
C GLU A 368 2.47 7.05 -5.80
N ALA A 369 1.72 8.03 -5.30
CA ALA A 369 1.78 9.45 -5.67
C ALA A 369 1.38 9.85 -7.11
N ILE A 370 0.94 8.95 -7.99
CA ILE A 370 0.48 9.27 -9.33
C ILE A 370 -1.05 9.31 -9.38
N ASP A 371 -1.61 10.31 -10.06
CA ASP A 371 -3.05 10.43 -10.28
C ASP A 371 -3.41 9.93 -11.69
N LEU A 372 -4.12 8.82 -11.76
CA LEU A 372 -4.61 8.19 -12.99
C LEU A 372 -6.13 8.30 -13.13
N SER A 373 -6.78 9.14 -12.33
CA SER A 373 -8.25 9.27 -12.29
C SER A 373 -8.88 9.88 -13.55
N ALA A 374 -8.06 10.23 -14.55
CA ALA A 374 -8.55 10.50 -15.90
C ALA A 374 -9.11 9.24 -16.58
N ALA A 375 -8.67 8.05 -16.16
CA ALA A 375 -9.20 6.75 -16.58
C ALA A 375 -10.27 6.25 -15.61
N SER A 376 -11.22 5.49 -16.10
CA SER A 376 -12.20 4.72 -15.31
C SER A 376 -11.98 3.23 -15.42
N GLU A 377 -11.09 2.78 -16.31
CA GLU A 377 -10.70 1.38 -16.49
C GLU A 377 -9.23 1.18 -16.16
N MET A 378 -8.95 0.09 -15.40
CA MET A 378 -7.59 -0.37 -15.12
C MET A 378 -7.53 -1.89 -15.26
N TRP A 379 -6.58 -2.37 -16.05
CA TRP A 379 -6.36 -3.80 -16.23
C TRP A 379 -4.98 -4.18 -15.71
N PHE A 380 -4.92 -5.19 -14.88
CA PHE A 380 -3.66 -5.79 -14.43
C PHE A 380 -3.28 -6.93 -15.39
N ALA A 381 -2.31 -6.71 -16.26
CA ALA A 381 -1.71 -7.78 -17.05
C ALA A 381 -0.95 -8.77 -16.16
N GLU A 382 -0.40 -8.27 -15.06
CA GLU A 382 0.23 -9.08 -14.03
C GLU A 382 -0.26 -8.63 -12.65
N SER A 383 -0.47 -9.59 -11.75
CA SER A 383 -0.76 -9.31 -10.34
C SER A 383 0.51 -9.23 -9.50
N THR A 384 0.42 -8.57 -8.34
CA THR A 384 1.43 -8.67 -7.28
C THR A 384 0.93 -9.59 -6.17
N PHE A 385 1.87 -10.19 -5.43
CA PHE A 385 1.53 -11.01 -4.26
C PHE A 385 1.23 -10.17 -3.00
N THR A 386 1.21 -8.86 -3.12
CA THR A 386 0.92 -7.95 -2.02
C THR A 386 -0.46 -7.32 -2.23
N PRO A 387 -1.52 -7.76 -1.50
CA PRO A 387 -2.87 -7.24 -1.67
C PRO A 387 -2.96 -5.72 -1.56
N SER A 388 -2.19 -5.14 -0.64
CA SER A 388 -2.16 -3.68 -0.45
C SER A 388 -1.61 -2.92 -1.67
N GLN A 389 -0.65 -3.49 -2.40
CA GLN A 389 -0.14 -2.86 -3.63
C GLN A 389 -1.17 -2.89 -4.75
N MET A 390 -1.92 -4.01 -4.88
CA MET A 390 -3.04 -4.11 -5.83
C MET A 390 -4.11 -3.04 -5.51
N ALA A 391 -4.54 -2.97 -4.25
CA ALA A 391 -5.53 -2.00 -3.79
C ALA A 391 -5.04 -0.54 -3.99
N GLN A 392 -3.77 -0.26 -3.67
CA GLN A 392 -3.17 1.06 -3.88
C GLN A 392 -3.17 1.45 -5.35
N MET A 393 -2.80 0.53 -6.22
CA MET A 393 -2.77 0.77 -7.65
C MET A 393 -4.18 0.98 -8.20
N GLY A 394 -5.15 0.12 -7.86
CA GLY A 394 -6.56 0.26 -8.26
C GLY A 394 -7.19 1.58 -7.78
N ALA A 395 -6.80 2.04 -6.58
CA ALA A 395 -7.26 3.33 -6.07
C ALA A 395 -6.73 4.55 -6.86
N ARG A 396 -5.78 4.39 -7.79
CA ARG A 396 -5.26 5.51 -8.61
C ARG A 396 -6.25 6.04 -9.63
N ILE A 397 -7.22 5.24 -10.05
CA ILE A 397 -8.29 5.66 -10.95
C ILE A 397 -9.51 6.21 -10.20
N THR A 398 -9.57 6.07 -8.85
CA THR A 398 -10.68 6.59 -8.04
C THR A 398 -10.32 7.95 -7.42
N ASN A 399 -11.27 8.86 -7.31
CA ASN A 399 -11.19 10.08 -6.51
C ASN A 399 -12.60 10.70 -6.32
N LEU A 400 -12.69 11.76 -5.52
CA LEU A 400 -13.96 12.48 -5.25
C LEU A 400 -14.56 13.11 -6.53
N ASN A 401 -13.74 13.45 -7.51
CA ASN A 401 -14.19 14.08 -8.76
C ASN A 401 -14.51 13.06 -9.85
N GLN A 402 -14.26 11.76 -9.62
CA GLN A 402 -14.57 10.70 -10.58
C GLN A 402 -16.08 10.44 -10.61
N LYS A 403 -16.70 10.80 -11.74
CA LYS A 403 -18.14 10.66 -11.93
C LYS A 403 -18.55 9.26 -12.43
N ARG A 404 -17.63 8.55 -13.07
CA ARG A 404 -17.87 7.22 -13.64
C ARG A 404 -17.58 6.13 -12.62
N GLN A 405 -18.25 4.98 -12.73
CA GLN A 405 -17.88 3.79 -12.01
C GLN A 405 -16.51 3.32 -12.50
N CYS A 406 -15.56 3.19 -11.58
CA CYS A 406 -14.26 2.63 -11.91
C CYS A 406 -14.32 1.11 -11.93
N LEU A 407 -13.70 0.51 -12.96
CA LEU A 407 -13.57 -0.94 -13.11
C LEU A 407 -12.09 -1.33 -13.13
N VAL A 408 -11.75 -2.30 -12.30
CA VAL A 408 -10.41 -2.91 -12.27
C VAL A 408 -10.53 -4.37 -12.68
N ARG A 409 -9.83 -4.75 -13.74
CA ARG A 409 -9.79 -6.14 -14.21
C ARG A 409 -8.41 -6.76 -13.96
N VAL A 410 -8.40 -8.00 -13.55
CA VAL A 410 -7.16 -8.73 -13.30
C VAL A 410 -7.07 -9.92 -14.25
N ALA A 411 -6.13 -9.88 -15.18
CA ALA A 411 -5.90 -10.97 -16.11
C ALA A 411 -5.42 -12.21 -15.35
N ALA A 412 -6.18 -13.29 -15.49
CA ALA A 412 -5.89 -14.60 -14.90
C ALA A 412 -5.97 -15.68 -15.97
N LEU A 413 -4.97 -16.55 -16.02
CA LEU A 413 -5.00 -17.71 -16.90
C LEU A 413 -5.99 -18.73 -16.34
N SER A 414 -7.01 -19.04 -17.11
CA SER A 414 -8.02 -20.05 -16.75
C SER A 414 -7.37 -21.41 -16.47
N ASP A 415 -7.84 -22.10 -15.43
CA ASP A 415 -7.36 -23.41 -15.00
C ASP A 415 -5.85 -23.46 -14.72
N SER A 416 -5.30 -22.40 -14.12
CA SER A 416 -3.88 -22.29 -13.86
C SER A 416 -3.58 -21.91 -12.40
N ILE A 417 -2.28 -21.95 -12.05
CA ILE A 417 -1.81 -21.48 -10.74
C ILE A 417 -2.10 -19.98 -10.50
N ASP A 418 -2.28 -19.20 -11.54
CA ASP A 418 -2.67 -17.80 -11.46
C ASP A 418 -4.02 -17.64 -10.74
N GLU A 419 -5.02 -18.43 -11.10
CA GLU A 419 -6.35 -18.38 -10.49
C GLU A 419 -6.29 -18.73 -8.99
N MET A 420 -5.46 -19.72 -8.63
CA MET A 420 -5.23 -20.10 -7.24
C MET A 420 -4.54 -18.96 -6.45
N VAL A 421 -3.60 -18.24 -7.07
CA VAL A 421 -2.92 -17.09 -6.47
C VAL A 421 -3.91 -15.96 -6.21
N GLN A 422 -4.80 -15.66 -7.16
CA GLN A 422 -5.81 -14.61 -6.99
C GLN A 422 -6.74 -14.92 -5.83
N SER A 423 -7.25 -16.16 -5.73
CA SER A 423 -8.09 -16.58 -4.60
C SER A 423 -7.37 -16.39 -3.26
N ARG A 424 -6.09 -16.74 -3.19
CA ARG A 424 -5.29 -16.58 -1.98
C ARG A 424 -5.09 -15.10 -1.59
N LEU A 425 -4.82 -14.23 -2.56
CA LEU A 425 -4.70 -12.79 -2.34
C LEU A 425 -6.00 -12.19 -1.77
N LEU A 426 -7.14 -12.66 -2.27
CA LEU A 426 -8.46 -12.25 -1.76
C LEU A 426 -8.68 -12.66 -0.30
N ASP A 427 -8.34 -13.89 0.07
CA ASP A 427 -8.51 -14.38 1.45
C ASP A 427 -7.65 -13.62 2.45
N LEU A 428 -6.43 -13.26 2.06
CA LEU A 428 -5.55 -12.44 2.90
C LEU A 428 -6.05 -11.01 3.03
N SER A 429 -6.58 -10.44 1.95
CA SER A 429 -7.20 -9.10 1.98
C SER A 429 -8.39 -9.08 2.95
N ARG A 430 -9.22 -10.13 2.97
CA ARG A 430 -10.34 -10.27 3.90
C ARG A 430 -9.88 -10.31 5.37
N SER A 431 -8.79 -11.05 5.66
CA SER A 431 -8.24 -11.13 7.02
C SER A 431 -7.75 -9.77 7.54
N ILE A 432 -7.08 -8.99 6.68
CA ILE A 432 -6.61 -7.64 7.01
C ILE A 432 -7.80 -6.69 7.23
N ALA A 433 -8.79 -6.74 6.35
CA ALA A 433 -9.99 -5.93 6.43
C ALA A 433 -10.78 -6.20 7.72
N HIS A 434 -10.94 -7.46 8.11
CA HIS A 434 -11.60 -7.83 9.36
C HIS A 434 -10.90 -7.23 10.59
N THR A 435 -9.56 -7.25 10.63
CA THR A 435 -8.78 -6.66 11.72
C THR A 435 -9.03 -5.15 11.87
N LEU A 436 -9.25 -4.46 10.76
CA LEU A 436 -9.54 -3.02 10.71
C LEU A 436 -11.03 -2.68 10.83
N GLY A 437 -11.91 -3.66 10.91
CA GLY A 437 -13.35 -3.48 10.93
C GLY A 437 -13.99 -3.17 9.57
N GLU A 438 -13.33 -3.56 8.50
CA GLU A 438 -13.76 -3.32 7.13
C GLU A 438 -14.57 -4.49 6.58
N ASN A 439 -15.71 -4.21 5.96
CA ASN A 439 -16.44 -5.18 5.16
C ASN A 439 -15.96 -5.11 3.70
N TYR A 440 -14.92 -5.84 3.39
CA TYR A 440 -14.41 -5.98 2.00
C TYR A 440 -15.35 -6.80 1.10
N HIS A 441 -16.44 -7.33 1.68
CA HIS A 441 -17.26 -8.37 1.08
C HIS A 441 -18.12 -7.96 -0.12
N GLU A 442 -18.38 -6.67 -0.32
CA GLU A 442 -19.38 -6.31 -1.33
C GLU A 442 -18.84 -6.22 -2.75
N ASN A 443 -17.52 -6.06 -2.93
CA ASN A 443 -16.97 -5.79 -4.25
C ASN A 443 -16.40 -7.02 -4.99
N PHE A 444 -16.13 -8.12 -4.29
CA PHE A 444 -15.56 -9.33 -4.90
C PHE A 444 -16.50 -10.54 -4.94
N ALA A 445 -17.60 -10.52 -4.21
CA ALA A 445 -18.46 -11.69 -4.00
C ALA A 445 -19.69 -11.76 -4.93
N ARG A 446 -19.97 -10.73 -5.73
CA ARG A 446 -21.21 -10.68 -6.53
C ARG A 446 -21.19 -11.38 -7.90
N ASN A 447 -20.06 -11.94 -8.33
CA ASN A 447 -19.95 -12.55 -9.65
C ASN A 447 -19.66 -14.07 -9.62
N ARG A 448 -20.20 -14.80 -8.62
CA ARG A 448 -20.38 -16.25 -8.72
C ARG A 448 -21.88 -16.55 -8.71
N LEU A 449 -22.59 -16.14 -9.75
CA LEU A 449 -23.86 -16.71 -10.21
C LEU A 449 -23.85 -16.71 -11.73
#